data_9a6f8627e2f5259ff25d1c4e02a2d1bd
#
_entry.id   9a6f8627e2f5259ff25d1c4e02a2d1bd
#
_cell.length_a   1.000
_cell.length_b   1.000
_cell.length_c   1.000
_cell.angle_alpha   90.00
_cell.angle_beta   90.00
_cell.angle_gamma   90.00
#
_symmetry.space_group_name_H-M   'P 1'
#
loop_
_entity.id
_entity.type
_entity.pdbx_description
1 polymer ?
#
loop_
_entity_poly.entity_id
_entity_poly.type
_entity_poly.pdbx_seq_one_letter_code
_entity_poly.pdbx_strand_id
1 'polypeptide(L)'
;VDYIGTVQGIPVCFDAKECAVKTFPLQNIHPHQIQFMKEFEEQGGIAFIILYFTSLNEMYYMPFEHIYTFWKRMEDGGRKSFTYDEVDKAWRIRSFRDMLVHYLEEIQKDLDRRP
;
A
#
# COMPACT_ATOMS: atom_id res chain seq x y z
N VAL A 1 -4.03 -2.13 11.45
CA VAL A 1 -4.58 -1.49 10.23
C VAL A 1 -5.79 -0.64 10.58
N ASP A 2 -6.04 0.40 9.81
CA ASP A 2 -7.17 1.32 10.06
C ASP A 2 -8.50 0.73 9.61
N TYR A 3 -8.47 -0.17 8.64
CA TYR A 3 -9.67 -0.75 8.06
C TYR A 3 -9.45 -2.21 7.72
N ILE A 4 -10.44 -3.04 8.06
CA ILE A 4 -10.54 -4.43 7.63
C ILE A 4 -11.99 -4.66 7.23
N GLY A 5 -12.18 -5.26 6.06
CA GLY A 5 -13.53 -5.56 5.57
C GLY A 5 -13.49 -6.53 4.41
N THR A 6 -14.60 -6.64 3.71
CA THR A 6 -14.70 -7.48 2.50
C THR A 6 -15.40 -6.70 1.40
N VAL A 7 -14.99 -6.95 0.16
CA VAL A 7 -15.66 -6.42 -1.02
C VAL A 7 -15.80 -7.57 -2.01
N GLN A 8 -17.05 -7.87 -2.38
CA GLN A 8 -17.37 -8.99 -3.29
C GLN A 8 -16.76 -10.31 -2.82
N GLY A 9 -16.73 -10.53 -1.50
CA GLY A 9 -16.20 -11.74 -0.89
C GLY A 9 -14.69 -11.77 -0.74
N ILE A 10 -13.96 -10.74 -1.20
CA ILE A 10 -12.51 -10.66 -1.07
C ILE A 10 -12.17 -9.80 0.16
N PRO A 11 -11.41 -10.35 1.14
CA PRO A 11 -10.97 -9.57 2.28
C PRO A 11 -10.07 -8.41 1.86
N VAL A 12 -10.22 -7.27 2.53
CA VAL A 12 -9.46 -6.05 2.25
C VAL A 12 -9.01 -5.42 3.56
N CYS A 13 -7.78 -4.94 3.60
CA CYS A 13 -7.30 -4.12 4.70
C CYS A 13 -6.40 -3.01 4.21
N PHE A 14 -6.38 -1.88 4.92
CA PHE A 14 -5.44 -0.79 4.61
C PHE A 14 -5.15 0.07 5.83
N ASP A 15 -4.04 0.79 5.74
CA ASP A 15 -3.68 1.87 6.66
C ASP A 15 -3.56 3.17 5.88
N ALA A 16 -3.85 4.29 6.54
CA ALA A 16 -3.59 5.61 6.03
C ALA A 16 -2.36 6.19 6.73
N LYS A 17 -1.42 6.70 5.97
CA LYS A 17 -0.17 7.29 6.50
C LYS A 17 0.03 8.67 5.89
N GLU A 18 0.64 9.57 6.66
CA GLU A 18 0.99 10.91 6.19
C GLU A 18 2.51 11.11 6.23
N CYS A 19 2.99 11.96 5.34
CA CYS A 19 4.39 12.32 5.27
C CYS A 19 4.51 13.80 4.91
N ALA A 20 5.13 14.59 5.79
CA ALA A 20 5.25 16.04 5.58
C ALA A 20 6.36 16.39 4.57
N VAL A 21 7.33 15.51 4.40
CA VAL A 21 8.47 15.70 3.49
C VAL A 21 8.43 14.64 2.39
N LYS A 22 9.37 14.74 1.44
CA LYS A 22 9.41 13.82 0.29
C LYS A 22 10.07 12.46 0.58
N THR A 23 10.50 12.22 1.79
CA THR A 23 11.12 10.96 2.21
C THR A 23 10.26 10.33 3.29
N PHE A 24 9.79 9.10 3.06
CA PHE A 24 8.97 8.37 4.02
C PHE A 24 9.84 7.37 4.78
N PRO A 25 10.03 7.54 6.10
CA PRO A 25 10.79 6.58 6.90
C PRO A 25 9.98 5.30 7.10
N LEU A 26 10.57 4.15 6.80
CA LEU A 26 9.90 2.86 6.96
C LEU A 26 9.60 2.54 8.43
N GLN A 27 10.29 3.18 9.38
CA GLN A 27 9.98 3.03 10.80
C GLN A 27 8.57 3.52 11.16
N ASN A 28 7.94 4.32 10.28
CA ASN A 28 6.54 4.75 10.48
C ASN A 28 5.55 3.62 10.22
N ILE A 29 6.02 2.50 9.69
CA ILE A 29 5.22 1.29 9.56
C ILE A 29 5.78 0.29 10.56
N HIS A 30 4.94 -0.20 11.46
CA HIS A 30 5.38 -1.15 12.46
C HIS A 30 5.68 -2.52 11.81
N PRO A 31 6.74 -3.24 12.25
CA PRO A 31 7.05 -4.56 11.67
C PRO A 31 5.88 -5.54 11.69
N HIS A 32 5.06 -5.52 12.74
CA HIS A 32 3.91 -6.43 12.77
C HIS A 32 2.78 -6.00 11.84
N GLN A 33 2.71 -4.73 11.42
CA GLN A 33 1.79 -4.30 10.36
C GLN A 33 2.19 -4.91 9.02
N ILE A 34 3.50 -4.95 8.75
CA ILE A 34 4.03 -5.60 7.54
C ILE A 34 3.72 -7.09 7.56
N GLN A 35 3.96 -7.74 8.69
CA GLN A 35 3.68 -9.17 8.83
C GLN A 35 2.19 -9.47 8.67
N PHE A 36 1.33 -8.65 9.26
CA PHE A 36 -0.11 -8.78 9.15
C PHE A 36 -0.56 -8.68 7.69
N MET A 37 -0.11 -7.63 6.97
CA MET A 37 -0.49 -7.43 5.58
C MET A 37 0.03 -8.56 4.68
N LYS A 38 1.24 -9.04 4.95
CA LYS A 38 1.81 -10.16 4.20
C LYS A 38 0.97 -11.42 4.34
N GLU A 39 0.63 -11.78 5.57
CA GLU A 39 -0.21 -12.95 5.83
C GLU A 39 -1.61 -12.77 5.26
N PHE A 40 -2.14 -11.55 5.32
CA PHE A 40 -3.45 -11.21 4.79
C PHE A 40 -3.49 -11.46 3.27
N GLU A 41 -2.45 -11.02 2.55
CA GLU A 41 -2.33 -11.26 1.11
C GLU A 41 -2.14 -12.74 0.80
N GLU A 42 -1.34 -13.44 1.59
CA GLU A 42 -1.11 -14.88 1.43
C GLU A 42 -2.39 -15.70 1.58
N GLN A 43 -3.35 -15.19 2.35
CA GLN A 43 -4.65 -15.84 2.55
C GLN A 43 -5.69 -15.41 1.52
N GLY A 44 -5.29 -14.69 0.47
CA GLY A 44 -6.16 -14.28 -0.61
C GLY A 44 -6.82 -12.92 -0.41
N GLY A 45 -6.38 -12.15 0.58
CA GLY A 45 -6.85 -10.78 0.78
C GLY A 45 -6.06 -9.77 -0.04
N ILE A 46 -6.52 -8.52 -0.01
CA ILE A 46 -5.86 -7.39 -0.65
C ILE A 46 -5.49 -6.39 0.43
N ALA A 47 -4.20 -6.07 0.54
CA ALA A 47 -3.68 -5.11 1.51
C ALA A 47 -2.98 -3.95 0.80
N PHE A 48 -3.15 -2.72 1.31
CA PHE A 48 -2.52 -1.55 0.74
C PHE A 48 -2.37 -0.45 1.78
N ILE A 49 -1.60 0.57 1.42
CA ILE A 49 -1.44 1.78 2.22
C ILE A 49 -1.89 2.96 1.37
N ILE A 50 -2.65 3.87 1.97
CA ILE A 50 -2.93 5.17 1.39
C ILE A 50 -1.91 6.13 1.97
N LEU A 51 -1.04 6.68 1.14
CA LEU A 51 0.02 7.59 1.57
C LEU A 51 -0.25 9.00 1.08
N TYR A 52 -0.31 9.95 2.02
CA TYR A 52 -0.55 11.35 1.73
C TYR A 52 0.72 12.17 2.00
N PHE A 53 1.27 12.77 0.93
CA PHE A 53 2.38 13.73 1.04
C PHE A 53 1.78 15.12 1.27
N THR A 54 1.77 15.56 2.52
CA THR A 54 1.04 16.78 2.90
C THR A 54 1.60 18.05 2.24
N SER A 55 2.93 18.16 2.11
CA SER A 55 3.55 19.35 1.51
C SER A 55 3.24 19.48 0.02
N LEU A 56 2.92 18.38 -0.65
CA LEU A 56 2.58 18.36 -2.07
C LEU A 56 1.08 18.29 -2.31
N ASN A 57 0.30 18.01 -1.27
CA ASN A 57 -1.13 17.75 -1.38
C ASN A 57 -1.41 16.65 -2.42
N GLU A 58 -0.64 15.55 -2.34
CA GLU A 58 -0.76 14.40 -3.24
C GLU A 58 -0.92 13.13 -2.42
N MET A 59 -1.86 12.29 -2.85
CA MET A 59 -2.21 11.04 -2.20
C MET A 59 -2.00 9.88 -3.18
N TYR A 60 -1.49 8.76 -2.67
CA TYR A 60 -1.17 7.58 -3.47
C TYR A 60 -1.75 6.32 -2.86
N TYR A 61 -2.29 5.47 -3.74
CA TYR A 61 -2.62 4.08 -3.42
C TYR A 61 -1.35 3.26 -3.57
N MET A 62 -0.90 2.61 -2.50
CA MET A 62 0.31 1.80 -2.54
C MET A 62 -0.05 0.35 -2.23
N PRO A 63 -0.12 -0.52 -3.27
CA PRO A 63 -0.32 -1.94 -3.03
C PRO A 63 0.75 -2.49 -2.09
N PHE A 64 0.41 -3.51 -1.30
CA PHE A 64 1.34 -4.08 -0.35
C PHE A 64 2.66 -4.50 -1.01
N GLU A 65 2.63 -5.05 -2.22
CA GLU A 65 3.84 -5.46 -2.92
C GLU A 65 4.83 -4.32 -3.13
N HIS A 66 4.35 -3.07 -3.34
CA HIS A 66 5.22 -1.90 -3.47
C HIS A 66 5.89 -1.58 -2.14
N ILE A 67 5.11 -1.55 -1.06
CA ILE A 67 5.63 -1.32 0.28
C ILE A 67 6.62 -2.41 0.66
N TYR A 68 6.29 -3.66 0.36
CA TYR A 68 7.13 -4.80 0.71
C TYR A 68 8.47 -4.78 -0.02
N THR A 69 8.49 -4.30 -1.25
CA THR A 69 9.73 -4.12 -2.01
C THR A 69 10.70 -3.19 -1.26
N PHE A 70 10.21 -2.06 -0.76
CA PHE A 70 11.02 -1.13 0.03
C PHE A 70 11.42 -1.74 1.37
N TRP A 71 10.51 -2.48 2.00
CA TRP A 71 10.76 -3.15 3.27
C TRP A 71 11.88 -4.19 3.14
N LYS A 72 11.82 -5.01 2.10
CA LYS A 72 12.86 -6.01 1.82
C LYS A 72 14.20 -5.36 1.52
N ARG A 73 14.20 -4.25 0.80
CA ARG A 73 15.43 -3.48 0.56
C ARG A 73 16.08 -3.07 1.88
N MET A 74 15.29 -2.61 2.83
CA MET A 74 15.78 -2.26 4.17
C MET A 74 16.32 -3.48 4.89
N GLU A 75 15.59 -4.59 4.88
CA GLU A 75 16.02 -5.82 5.54
C GLU A 75 17.33 -6.36 4.96
N ASP A 76 17.56 -6.16 3.68
CA ASP A 76 18.76 -6.58 2.98
C ASP A 76 19.94 -5.61 3.18
N GLY A 77 19.82 -4.64 4.08
CA GLY A 77 20.87 -3.69 4.42
C GLY A 77 20.82 -2.39 3.64
N GLY A 78 19.78 -2.17 2.83
CA GLY A 78 19.62 -0.95 2.06
C GLY A 78 18.94 0.16 2.85
N ARG A 79 18.37 1.12 2.14
CA ARG A 79 17.71 2.29 2.74
C ARG A 79 16.57 1.90 3.67
N LYS A 80 16.48 2.64 4.78
CA LYS A 80 15.37 2.51 5.75
C LYS A 80 14.23 3.49 5.44
N SER A 81 14.15 3.94 4.19
CA SER A 81 13.16 4.91 3.74
C SER A 81 12.95 4.76 2.23
N PHE A 82 11.87 5.35 1.72
CA PHE A 82 11.71 5.56 0.28
C PHE A 82 11.31 7.01 0.02
N THR A 83 11.59 7.49 -1.19
CA THR A 83 11.32 8.87 -1.56
C THR A 83 10.09 8.98 -2.44
N TYR A 84 9.54 10.18 -2.50
CA TYR A 84 8.43 10.52 -3.40
C TYR A 84 8.73 10.08 -4.84
N ASP A 85 9.99 10.27 -5.30
CA ASP A 85 10.38 9.91 -6.67
C ASP A 85 10.31 8.41 -6.93
N GLU A 86 10.38 7.59 -5.87
CA GLU A 86 10.31 6.14 -5.99
C GLU A 86 8.86 5.62 -5.99
N VAL A 87 7.88 6.48 -5.67
CA VAL A 87 6.47 6.11 -5.70
C VAL A 87 5.97 6.11 -7.14
N ASP A 88 5.23 5.07 -7.52
CA ASP A 88 4.63 4.99 -8.85
C ASP A 88 3.52 6.03 -8.99
N LYS A 89 3.73 7.03 -9.83
CA LYS A 89 2.80 8.15 -10.01
C LYS A 89 1.51 7.74 -10.71
N ALA A 90 1.50 6.58 -11.36
CA ALA A 90 0.28 6.04 -11.96
C ALA A 90 -0.78 5.68 -10.90
N TRP A 91 -0.36 5.49 -9.64
CA TRP A 91 -1.25 5.14 -8.54
C TRP A 91 -1.72 6.37 -7.74
N ARG A 92 -1.57 7.55 -8.31
CA ARG A 92 -2.05 8.78 -7.66
C ARG A 92 -3.57 8.77 -7.55
N ILE A 93 -4.05 9.13 -6.36
CA ILE A 93 -5.48 9.24 -6.05
C ILE A 93 -5.86 10.71 -6.09
N ARG A 94 -6.72 11.09 -7.04
CA ARG A 94 -7.27 12.45 -7.13
C ARG A 94 -8.69 12.52 -6.63
N SER A 95 -9.35 11.36 -6.49
CA SER A 95 -10.76 11.28 -6.10
C SER A 95 -11.05 9.89 -5.56
N PHE A 96 -12.21 9.74 -4.93
CA PHE A 96 -12.69 8.43 -4.51
C PHE A 96 -12.81 7.48 -5.71
N ARG A 97 -13.18 8.02 -6.88
CA ARG A 97 -13.26 7.21 -8.11
C ARG A 97 -11.90 6.62 -8.49
N ASP A 98 -10.83 7.40 -8.42
CA ASP A 98 -9.48 6.90 -8.71
C ASP A 98 -9.09 5.77 -7.78
N MET A 99 -9.40 5.91 -6.49
CA MET A 99 -9.13 4.86 -5.51
C MET A 99 -9.89 3.58 -5.85
N LEU A 100 -11.17 3.70 -6.22
CA LEU A 100 -11.96 2.54 -6.62
C LEU A 100 -11.41 1.86 -7.87
N VAL A 101 -10.93 2.62 -8.84
CA VAL A 101 -10.33 2.07 -10.07
C VAL A 101 -9.12 1.23 -9.72
N HIS A 102 -8.19 1.75 -8.93
CA HIS A 102 -6.98 1.02 -8.53
C HIS A 102 -7.34 -0.23 -7.71
N TYR A 103 -8.29 -0.09 -6.81
CA TYR A 103 -8.76 -1.19 -5.99
C TYR A 103 -9.37 -2.30 -6.84
N LEU A 104 -10.23 -1.94 -7.81
CA LEU A 104 -10.87 -2.91 -8.71
C LEU A 104 -9.83 -3.60 -9.60
N GLU A 105 -8.76 -2.91 -10.01
CA GLU A 105 -7.66 -3.52 -10.74
C GLU A 105 -6.98 -4.61 -9.90
N GLU A 106 -6.75 -4.35 -8.61
CA GLU A 106 -6.17 -5.35 -7.71
C GLU A 106 -7.10 -6.56 -7.53
N ILE A 107 -8.41 -6.32 -7.42
CA ILE A 107 -9.40 -7.41 -7.37
C ILE A 107 -9.34 -8.25 -8.64
N GLN A 108 -9.27 -7.61 -9.80
CA GLN A 108 -9.22 -8.33 -11.09
C GLN A 108 -7.97 -9.19 -11.19
N LYS A 109 -6.81 -8.66 -10.78
CA LYS A 109 -5.58 -9.44 -10.73
C LYS A 109 -5.72 -10.65 -9.82
N ASP A 110 -6.35 -10.48 -8.66
CA ASP A 110 -6.57 -11.59 -7.72
C ASP A 110 -7.47 -12.66 -8.33
N LEU A 111 -8.57 -12.25 -8.96
CA LEU A 111 -9.49 -13.17 -9.61
C LEU A 111 -8.80 -13.94 -10.76
N ASP A 112 -7.94 -13.26 -11.52
CA ASP A 112 -7.21 -13.87 -12.62
C ASP A 112 -6.20 -14.92 -12.13
N ARG A 113 -5.70 -14.78 -10.89
CA ARG A 113 -4.76 -15.74 -10.30
C ARG A 113 -5.45 -16.94 -9.66
N ARG A 114 -6.74 -16.84 -9.36
CA ARG A 114 -7.48 -17.92 -8.71
C ARG A 114 -7.89 -18.98 -9.73
N PRO A 115 -7.81 -20.27 -9.35
CA PRO A 115 -8.27 -21.35 -10.22
C PRO A 115 -9.80 -21.34 -10.44
#